data_32a418835a870ed5e74606712a04a0a0
#
_entry.id   32a418835a870ed5e74606712a04a0a0
#
_cell.length_a   1.000
_cell.length_b   1.000
_cell.length_c   1.000
_cell.angle_alpha   90.00
_cell.angle_beta   90.00
_cell.angle_gamma   90.00
#
_symmetry.space_group_name_H-M   'P 1'
#
loop_
_entity.id
_entity.type
_entity.pdbx_description
1 polymer ?
#
loop_
_entity_poly.entity_id
_entity_poly.type
_entity_poly.pdbx_seq_one_letter_code
_entity_poly.pdbx_strand_id
1 'polypeptide(L)'
;YAVTFRGVVPLIQFGGSDSLISVDRWDEATGTTSLNRTFASAGSLEYVTSPPRTVVSMRGAFESMTANPVLDDWDTSNVTSMQGMFERAVGFDRDLSGWDTSLVVDMSSMFRGAVLFGGRGLSEWDVSSVRSMSHMFDGAASFSADLSGWDVSSLTGMSFMFRDAFSFEGDVAEWDTSAVTNMESAFDGALRFS
;
A
#
# COMPACT_ATOMS: atom_id res chain seq x y z
N TYR A 1 10.82 -16.75 -14.23
CA TYR A 1 10.01 -17.98 -14.15
C TYR A 1 8.58 -17.62 -13.81
N ALA A 2 7.61 -18.18 -14.53
CA ALA A 2 6.20 -18.16 -14.16
C ALA A 2 5.96 -19.20 -13.06
N VAL A 3 5.23 -18.84 -12.02
CA VAL A 3 4.91 -19.73 -10.91
C VAL A 3 3.39 -19.88 -10.81
N THR A 4 2.92 -21.11 -10.75
CA THR A 4 1.52 -21.44 -10.43
C THR A 4 1.45 -21.94 -9.00
N PHE A 5 0.71 -21.24 -8.16
CA PHE A 5 0.45 -21.70 -6.79
C PHE A 5 -0.64 -22.75 -6.78
N ARG A 6 -0.34 -23.94 -6.24
CA ARG A 6 -1.31 -25.01 -6.00
C ARG A 6 -1.33 -25.37 -4.53
N GLY A 7 -2.51 -25.39 -3.94
CA GLY A 7 -2.68 -25.71 -2.53
C GLY A 7 -2.66 -24.47 -1.62
N VAL A 8 -2.88 -24.65 -0.31
CA VAL A 8 -2.72 -23.55 0.68
C VAL A 8 -1.33 -22.99 0.47
N VAL A 9 -1.23 -21.73 0.02
CA VAL A 9 0.07 -21.05 -0.06
C VAL A 9 0.52 -20.83 1.38
N PRO A 10 1.33 -21.72 1.97
CA PRO A 10 2.01 -21.40 3.21
C PRO A 10 2.85 -20.19 2.88
N LEU A 11 3.10 -19.32 3.83
CA LEU A 11 3.95 -18.13 3.74
C LEU A 11 5.16 -18.41 2.81
N ILE A 12 4.98 -18.29 1.49
CA ILE A 12 6.05 -18.46 0.52
C ILE A 12 6.70 -17.08 0.45
N GLN A 13 7.68 -16.86 1.29
CA GLN A 13 8.57 -15.72 1.15
C GLN A 13 9.50 -16.00 -0.02
N PHE A 14 9.29 -15.33 -1.14
CA PHE A 14 10.28 -15.28 -2.24
C PHE A 14 11.41 -14.31 -1.91
N GLY A 15 11.78 -14.20 -0.64
CA GLY A 15 12.80 -13.27 -0.15
C GLY A 15 14.10 -13.44 -0.92
N GLY A 16 14.49 -12.37 -1.66
CA GLY A 16 15.76 -12.31 -2.38
C GLY A 16 15.85 -13.13 -3.67
N SER A 17 14.72 -13.57 -4.24
CA SER A 17 14.70 -14.25 -5.53
C SER A 17 14.64 -13.23 -6.67
N ASP A 18 15.79 -12.89 -7.25
CA ASP A 18 15.90 -12.12 -8.49
C ASP A 18 15.32 -12.89 -9.72
N SER A 19 14.72 -14.04 -9.48
CA SER A 19 14.29 -14.97 -10.53
C SER A 19 12.77 -15.08 -10.68
N LEU A 20 11.96 -14.51 -9.76
CA LEU A 20 10.51 -14.52 -9.90
C LEU A 20 10.07 -13.37 -10.79
N ILE A 21 9.53 -13.70 -11.98
CA ILE A 21 9.13 -12.70 -12.98
C ILE A 21 7.61 -12.51 -12.97
N SER A 22 6.82 -13.57 -12.79
CA SER A 22 5.36 -13.46 -12.77
C SER A 22 4.66 -14.49 -11.89
N VAL A 23 3.43 -14.15 -11.49
CA VAL A 23 2.45 -15.07 -10.91
C VAL A 23 1.22 -15.03 -11.80
N ASP A 24 1.00 -16.12 -12.55
CA ASP A 24 -0.03 -16.17 -13.59
C ASP A 24 -1.34 -16.80 -13.09
N ARG A 25 -1.31 -17.50 -11.96
CA ARG A 25 -2.48 -18.17 -11.41
C ARG A 25 -2.37 -18.46 -9.92
N TRP A 26 -3.49 -18.30 -9.24
CA TRP A 26 -3.73 -18.80 -7.89
C TRP A 26 -4.58 -20.07 -7.97
N ASP A 27 -4.37 -21.04 -7.06
CA ASP A 27 -5.28 -22.16 -6.91
C ASP A 27 -6.44 -21.75 -6.02
N GLU A 28 -7.63 -21.60 -6.58
CA GLU A 28 -8.84 -21.17 -5.88
C GLU A 28 -9.26 -22.09 -4.73
N ALA A 29 -8.82 -23.36 -4.76
CA ALA A 29 -9.14 -24.36 -3.71
C ALA A 29 -8.38 -24.12 -2.38
N THR A 30 -7.52 -23.11 -2.29
CA THR A 30 -6.51 -23.03 -1.22
C THR A 30 -6.98 -22.37 0.07
N GLY A 31 -8.09 -21.63 0.06
CA GLY A 31 -8.52 -20.88 1.24
C GLY A 31 -7.49 -19.85 1.72
N THR A 32 -6.62 -19.36 0.81
CA THR A 32 -5.64 -18.32 1.13
C THR A 32 -6.36 -17.06 1.58
N THR A 33 -6.11 -16.62 2.82
CA THR A 33 -6.69 -15.40 3.40
C THR A 33 -5.70 -14.27 3.57
N SER A 34 -4.42 -14.50 3.27
CA SER A 34 -3.36 -13.53 3.52
C SER A 34 -2.22 -13.65 2.50
N LEU A 35 -1.72 -12.50 2.06
CA LEU A 35 -0.48 -12.36 1.28
C LEU A 35 0.66 -11.73 2.10
N ASN A 36 0.64 -11.88 3.41
CA ASN A 36 1.62 -11.22 4.27
C ASN A 36 3.05 -11.54 3.82
N ARG A 37 3.80 -10.49 3.38
CA ARG A 37 5.20 -10.55 2.93
C ARG A 37 5.46 -11.55 1.79
N THR A 38 4.44 -11.93 1.03
CA THR A 38 4.55 -12.99 0.00
C THR A 38 5.59 -12.64 -1.08
N PHE A 39 5.65 -11.39 -1.52
CA PHE A 39 6.56 -10.91 -2.57
C PHE A 39 7.61 -9.93 -2.00
N ALA A 40 7.85 -9.97 -0.69
CA ALA A 40 8.83 -9.08 -0.07
C ALA A 40 10.21 -9.27 -0.71
N SER A 41 10.89 -8.16 -1.03
CA SER A 41 12.21 -8.12 -1.68
C SER A 41 12.29 -8.76 -3.07
N ALA A 42 11.16 -8.97 -3.76
CA ALA A 42 11.16 -9.46 -5.14
C ALA A 42 11.70 -8.38 -6.10
N GLY A 43 12.92 -8.58 -6.63
CA GLY A 43 13.62 -7.58 -7.45
C GLY A 43 13.21 -7.56 -8.93
N SER A 44 12.66 -8.66 -9.46
CA SER A 44 12.38 -8.85 -10.89
C SER A 44 10.92 -9.16 -11.20
N LEU A 45 10.01 -8.85 -10.27
CA LEU A 45 8.57 -9.14 -10.43
C LEU A 45 7.93 -8.16 -11.44
N GLU A 46 7.39 -8.67 -12.53
CA GLU A 46 6.77 -7.89 -13.60
C GLU A 46 5.24 -7.89 -13.50
N TYR A 47 4.65 -9.01 -13.12
CA TYR A 47 3.20 -9.20 -13.10
C TYR A 47 2.77 -10.17 -12.00
N VAL A 48 1.66 -9.85 -11.35
CA VAL A 48 0.96 -10.74 -10.43
C VAL A 48 -0.53 -10.65 -10.73
N THR A 49 -1.15 -11.76 -11.15
CA THR A 49 -2.61 -11.82 -11.32
C THR A 49 -3.33 -11.54 -10.01
N SER A 50 -4.55 -11.03 -10.10
CA SER A 50 -5.38 -10.74 -8.92
C SER A 50 -5.45 -11.94 -7.96
N PRO A 51 -5.19 -11.73 -6.67
CA PRO A 51 -5.30 -12.81 -5.69
C PRO A 51 -6.76 -13.26 -5.50
N PRO A 52 -6.99 -14.44 -4.89
CA PRO A 52 -8.34 -14.88 -4.57
C PRO A 52 -9.08 -13.88 -3.68
N ARG A 53 -10.39 -13.74 -3.89
CA ARG A 53 -11.27 -12.89 -3.06
C ARG A 53 -11.31 -13.25 -1.57
N THR A 54 -10.78 -14.40 -1.19
CA THR A 54 -10.62 -14.82 0.20
C THR A 54 -9.50 -14.07 0.93
N VAL A 55 -8.63 -13.34 0.21
CA VAL A 55 -7.55 -12.57 0.81
C VAL A 55 -8.11 -11.32 1.48
N VAL A 56 -7.88 -11.22 2.79
CA VAL A 56 -8.29 -10.09 3.63
C VAL A 56 -7.12 -9.29 4.18
N SER A 57 -5.87 -9.80 4.07
CA SER A 57 -4.67 -9.11 4.53
C SER A 57 -3.56 -9.18 3.49
N MET A 58 -3.02 -8.00 3.17
CA MET A 58 -1.89 -7.82 2.24
C MET A 58 -0.68 -7.18 2.95
N ARG A 59 -0.56 -7.41 4.26
CA ARG A 59 0.49 -6.79 5.08
C ARG A 59 1.88 -7.08 4.51
N GLY A 60 2.64 -6.03 4.18
CA GLY A 60 4.01 -6.14 3.67
C GLY A 60 4.14 -6.94 2.37
N ALA A 61 3.05 -7.16 1.61
CA ALA A 61 3.04 -8.08 0.47
C ALA A 61 4.18 -7.82 -0.52
N PHE A 62 4.54 -6.55 -0.74
CA PHE A 62 5.61 -6.08 -1.63
C PHE A 62 6.68 -5.27 -0.89
N GLU A 63 6.87 -5.53 0.41
CA GLU A 63 7.84 -4.83 1.23
C GLU A 63 9.26 -4.94 0.65
N SER A 64 10.00 -3.81 0.64
CA SER A 64 11.40 -3.73 0.17
C SER A 64 11.62 -4.17 -1.29
N MET A 65 10.59 -4.12 -2.10
CA MET A 65 10.65 -4.48 -3.53
C MET A 65 11.33 -3.37 -4.34
N THR A 66 12.17 -3.75 -5.31
CA THR A 66 12.75 -2.81 -6.29
C THR A 66 12.04 -2.84 -7.64
N ALA A 67 11.25 -3.87 -7.90
CA ALA A 67 10.43 -4.01 -9.10
C ALA A 67 9.21 -3.08 -9.10
N ASN A 68 8.57 -2.95 -10.26
CA ASN A 68 7.35 -2.17 -10.46
C ASN A 68 6.28 -3.02 -11.18
N PRO A 69 5.73 -4.07 -10.51
CA PRO A 69 4.83 -5.01 -11.14
C PRO A 69 3.50 -4.38 -11.54
N VAL A 70 2.88 -4.94 -12.58
CA VAL A 70 1.52 -4.61 -12.97
C VAL A 70 0.54 -5.27 -11.99
N LEU A 71 -0.37 -4.46 -11.41
CA LEU A 71 -1.36 -4.87 -10.41
C LEU A 71 -2.76 -4.32 -10.75
N ASP A 72 -2.98 -3.91 -12.01
CA ASP A 72 -4.15 -3.13 -12.42
C ASP A 72 -5.47 -3.93 -12.34
N ASP A 73 -5.40 -5.26 -12.40
CA ASP A 73 -6.55 -6.18 -12.34
C ASP A 73 -6.86 -6.70 -10.93
N TRP A 74 -6.19 -6.16 -9.90
CA TRP A 74 -6.37 -6.66 -8.54
C TRP A 74 -7.74 -6.29 -7.96
N ASP A 75 -8.47 -7.32 -7.51
CA ASP A 75 -9.68 -7.17 -6.72
C ASP A 75 -9.31 -7.10 -5.24
N THR A 76 -9.40 -5.89 -4.67
CA THR A 76 -9.06 -5.60 -3.27
C THR A 76 -10.29 -5.44 -2.38
N SER A 77 -11.50 -5.72 -2.91
CA SER A 77 -12.79 -5.43 -2.26
C SER A 77 -13.03 -6.12 -0.91
N ASN A 78 -12.27 -7.18 -0.58
CA ASN A 78 -12.36 -7.86 0.71
C ASN A 78 -11.18 -7.57 1.64
N VAL A 79 -10.25 -6.68 1.23
CA VAL A 79 -9.03 -6.41 2.00
C VAL A 79 -9.33 -5.48 3.15
N THR A 80 -8.93 -5.87 4.36
CA THR A 80 -9.10 -5.07 5.58
C THR A 80 -7.79 -4.49 6.10
N SER A 81 -6.62 -5.01 5.67
CA SER A 81 -5.31 -4.49 6.07
C SER A 81 -4.34 -4.48 4.90
N MET A 82 -3.79 -3.28 4.65
CA MET A 82 -2.71 -3.03 3.68
C MET A 82 -1.44 -2.52 4.39
N GLN A 83 -1.30 -2.81 5.70
CA GLN A 83 -0.17 -2.32 6.50
C GLN A 83 1.18 -2.66 5.84
N GLY A 84 2.01 -1.64 5.60
CA GLY A 84 3.35 -1.81 5.03
C GLY A 84 3.40 -2.46 3.66
N MET A 85 2.29 -2.51 2.91
CA MET A 85 2.19 -3.31 1.67
C MET A 85 3.31 -3.00 0.67
N PHE A 86 3.68 -1.74 0.52
CA PHE A 86 4.76 -1.26 -0.33
C PHE A 86 5.87 -0.56 0.49
N GLU A 87 6.03 -0.93 1.77
CA GLU A 87 7.08 -0.33 2.60
C GLU A 87 8.45 -0.55 1.96
N ARG A 88 9.21 0.55 1.74
CA ARG A 88 10.53 0.55 1.05
C ARG A 88 10.50 -0.05 -0.35
N ALA A 89 9.36 -0.09 -1.02
CA ALA A 89 9.24 -0.47 -2.42
C ALA A 89 9.76 0.68 -3.31
N VAL A 90 11.08 0.86 -3.37
CA VAL A 90 11.73 2.06 -3.92
C VAL A 90 11.48 2.25 -5.43
N GLY A 91 11.19 1.19 -6.18
CA GLY A 91 10.90 1.23 -7.62
C GLY A 91 9.41 1.31 -7.97
N PHE A 92 8.53 1.22 -6.98
CA PHE A 92 7.09 1.17 -7.22
C PHE A 92 6.51 2.55 -7.56
N ASP A 93 5.81 2.65 -8.70
CA ASP A 93 5.04 3.84 -9.12
C ASP A 93 3.94 3.42 -10.12
N ARG A 94 2.96 2.63 -9.67
CA ARG A 94 1.80 2.24 -10.48
C ARG A 94 0.56 3.03 -10.12
N ASP A 95 -0.38 3.05 -11.06
CA ASP A 95 -1.73 3.56 -10.84
C ASP A 95 -2.53 2.55 -10.03
N LEU A 96 -3.16 3.03 -8.95
CA LEU A 96 -3.95 2.23 -8.01
C LEU A 96 -5.43 2.65 -8.00
N SER A 97 -5.91 3.40 -9.01
CA SER A 97 -7.28 3.91 -9.10
C SER A 97 -8.34 2.81 -9.13
N GLY A 98 -7.98 1.62 -9.64
CA GLY A 98 -8.90 0.47 -9.69
C GLY A 98 -9.11 -0.26 -8.36
N TRP A 99 -8.42 0.14 -7.29
CA TRP A 99 -8.48 -0.58 -6.02
C TRP A 99 -9.67 -0.13 -5.17
N ASP A 100 -10.47 -1.09 -4.70
CA ASP A 100 -11.50 -0.86 -3.69
C ASP A 100 -10.87 -0.90 -2.28
N THR A 101 -10.87 0.24 -1.59
CA THR A 101 -10.29 0.39 -0.25
C THR A 101 -11.33 0.56 0.85
N SER A 102 -12.62 0.46 0.52
CA SER A 102 -13.74 0.77 1.42
C SER A 102 -13.79 -0.06 2.72
N LEU A 103 -13.22 -1.28 2.71
CA LEU A 103 -13.12 -2.14 3.89
C LEU A 103 -11.78 -2.03 4.63
N VAL A 104 -10.82 -1.25 4.13
CA VAL A 104 -9.49 -1.17 4.74
C VAL A 104 -9.54 -0.37 6.03
N VAL A 105 -9.01 -0.95 7.11
CA VAL A 105 -8.95 -0.33 8.45
C VAL A 105 -7.55 0.13 8.81
N ASP A 106 -6.51 -0.52 8.26
CA ASP A 106 -5.11 -0.22 8.58
C ASP A 106 -4.28 -0.05 7.31
N MET A 107 -3.80 1.18 7.07
CA MET A 107 -2.88 1.57 6.00
C MET A 107 -1.52 2.04 6.56
N SER A 108 -1.21 1.73 7.82
CA SER A 108 0.05 2.16 8.46
C SER A 108 1.25 1.72 7.63
N SER A 109 2.21 2.63 7.41
CA SER A 109 3.47 2.38 6.67
C SER A 109 3.28 1.92 5.22
N MET A 110 2.07 2.02 4.63
CA MET A 110 1.78 1.40 3.32
C MET A 110 2.78 1.77 2.23
N PHE A 111 3.19 3.03 2.14
CA PHE A 111 4.17 3.55 1.18
C PHE A 111 5.41 4.14 1.86
N ARG A 112 5.69 3.74 3.11
CA ARG A 112 6.85 4.24 3.85
C ARG A 112 8.14 3.95 3.08
N GLY A 113 8.90 5.01 2.74
CA GLY A 113 10.15 4.88 1.98
C GLY A 113 9.98 4.44 0.52
N ALA A 114 8.76 4.49 -0.04
CA ALA A 114 8.49 4.26 -1.47
C ALA A 114 8.85 5.53 -2.26
N VAL A 115 10.14 5.77 -2.46
CA VAL A 115 10.71 7.06 -2.90
C VAL A 115 10.24 7.55 -4.26
N LEU A 116 9.89 6.65 -5.19
CA LEU A 116 9.41 7.00 -6.53
C LEU A 116 7.88 7.08 -6.63
N PHE A 117 7.14 6.65 -5.61
CA PHE A 117 5.68 6.62 -5.66
C PHE A 117 5.09 8.04 -5.66
N GLY A 118 4.48 8.42 -6.79
CA GLY A 118 3.84 9.74 -6.95
C GLY A 118 2.41 9.83 -6.41
N GLY A 119 1.77 8.69 -6.09
CA GLY A 119 0.40 8.64 -5.53
C GLY A 119 -0.70 8.54 -6.57
N ARG A 120 -0.42 8.04 -7.78
CA ARG A 120 -1.45 7.90 -8.84
C ARG A 120 -2.60 7.00 -8.41
N GLY A 121 -3.83 7.51 -8.60
CA GLY A 121 -5.07 6.79 -8.29
C GLY A 121 -5.55 6.91 -6.84
N LEU A 122 -4.78 7.55 -5.93
CA LEU A 122 -5.16 7.64 -4.51
C LEU A 122 -6.35 8.60 -4.27
N SER A 123 -6.57 9.58 -5.14
CA SER A 123 -7.73 10.47 -5.06
C SER A 123 -9.08 9.74 -5.12
N GLU A 124 -9.10 8.55 -5.75
CA GLU A 124 -10.30 7.73 -5.92
C GLU A 124 -10.60 6.81 -4.71
N TRP A 125 -9.69 6.74 -3.74
CA TRP A 125 -9.81 5.79 -2.64
C TRP A 125 -10.85 6.21 -1.60
N ASP A 126 -11.70 5.27 -1.21
CA ASP A 126 -12.55 5.39 -0.02
C ASP A 126 -11.73 5.01 1.22
N VAL A 127 -11.41 6.01 2.04
CA VAL A 127 -10.62 5.85 3.28
C VAL A 127 -11.48 6.03 4.54
N SER A 128 -12.79 6.14 4.40
CA SER A 128 -13.72 6.44 5.51
C SER A 128 -13.71 5.41 6.64
N SER A 129 -13.29 4.16 6.35
CA SER A 129 -13.14 3.09 7.35
C SER A 129 -11.76 3.05 8.01
N VAL A 130 -10.77 3.82 7.51
CA VAL A 130 -9.38 3.72 7.96
C VAL A 130 -9.21 4.36 9.34
N ARG A 131 -8.55 3.63 10.25
CA ARG A 131 -8.25 4.06 11.63
C ARG A 131 -6.79 4.43 11.84
N SER A 132 -5.88 3.88 11.04
CA SER A 132 -4.45 4.20 11.16
C SER A 132 -3.81 4.40 9.80
N MET A 133 -3.16 5.57 9.65
CA MET A 133 -2.28 5.94 8.53
C MET A 133 -0.89 6.35 9.03
N SER A 134 -0.50 5.91 10.26
CA SER A 134 0.82 6.25 10.81
C SER A 134 1.92 5.80 9.86
N HIS A 135 2.87 6.71 9.57
CA HIS A 135 3.98 6.49 8.62
C HIS A 135 3.56 6.18 7.17
N MET A 136 2.31 6.44 6.74
CA MET A 136 1.82 5.97 5.43
C MET A 136 2.70 6.44 4.26
N PHE A 137 3.14 7.70 4.27
CA PHE A 137 4.01 8.31 3.24
C PHE A 137 5.35 8.78 3.81
N ASP A 138 5.76 8.29 4.98
CA ASP A 138 7.03 8.63 5.64
C ASP A 138 8.21 8.31 4.71
N GLY A 139 8.95 9.34 4.26
CA GLY A 139 10.06 9.20 3.31
C GLY A 139 9.64 8.89 1.85
N ALA A 140 8.35 9.03 1.49
CA ALA A 140 7.88 8.94 0.11
C ALA A 140 8.18 10.25 -0.64
N ALA A 141 9.42 10.43 -1.05
CA ALA A 141 9.97 11.72 -1.50
C ALA A 141 9.26 12.33 -2.73
N SER A 142 8.74 11.48 -3.63
CA SER A 142 8.04 11.92 -4.86
C SER A 142 6.53 12.07 -4.69
N PHE A 143 6.00 11.73 -3.51
CA PHE A 143 4.56 11.72 -3.28
C PHE A 143 3.97 13.13 -3.36
N SER A 144 2.95 13.33 -4.22
CA SER A 144 2.32 14.63 -4.48
C SER A 144 0.84 14.55 -4.89
N ALA A 145 0.16 13.43 -4.55
CA ALA A 145 -1.26 13.26 -4.90
C ALA A 145 -2.16 14.25 -4.16
N ASP A 146 -3.26 14.62 -4.81
CA ASP A 146 -4.34 15.35 -4.18
C ASP A 146 -5.16 14.39 -3.30
N LEU A 147 -5.27 14.72 -2.01
CA LEU A 147 -6.01 13.96 -1.00
C LEU A 147 -7.15 14.77 -0.38
N SER A 148 -7.50 15.92 -0.97
CA SER A 148 -8.53 16.84 -0.45
C SER A 148 -9.89 16.17 -0.31
N GLY A 149 -10.20 15.17 -1.15
CA GLY A 149 -11.45 14.40 -1.12
C GLY A 149 -11.51 13.27 -0.09
N TRP A 150 -10.46 13.03 0.68
CA TRP A 150 -10.45 11.92 1.64
C TRP A 150 -11.29 12.22 2.87
N ASP A 151 -12.24 11.31 3.20
CA ASP A 151 -12.93 11.30 4.50
C ASP A 151 -12.07 10.62 5.56
N VAL A 152 -11.41 11.41 6.40
CA VAL A 152 -10.52 10.93 7.48
C VAL A 152 -11.20 10.97 8.86
N SER A 153 -12.52 11.14 8.92
CA SER A 153 -13.27 11.30 10.18
C SER A 153 -13.16 10.10 11.13
N SER A 154 -12.84 8.90 10.62
CA SER A 154 -12.58 7.71 11.43
C SER A 154 -11.12 7.55 11.88
N LEU A 155 -10.21 8.43 11.40
CA LEU A 155 -8.78 8.28 11.63
C LEU A 155 -8.40 8.61 13.08
N THR A 156 -7.67 7.70 13.74
CA THR A 156 -7.21 7.87 15.12
C THR A 156 -5.70 8.06 15.24
N GLY A 157 -4.93 7.61 14.26
CA GLY A 157 -3.47 7.72 14.25
C GLY A 157 -2.92 8.12 12.89
N MET A 158 -2.17 9.23 12.85
CA MET A 158 -1.47 9.73 11.66
C MET A 158 -0.04 10.22 11.99
N SER A 159 0.58 9.67 13.05
CA SER A 159 1.96 10.02 13.40
C SER A 159 2.90 9.76 12.23
N PHE A 160 3.78 10.72 11.93
CA PHE A 160 4.79 10.64 10.85
C PHE A 160 4.21 10.41 9.45
N MET A 161 2.91 10.69 9.23
CA MET A 161 2.21 10.32 7.98
C MET A 161 2.91 10.85 6.72
N PHE A 162 3.35 12.10 6.72
CA PHE A 162 4.04 12.77 5.62
C PHE A 162 5.46 13.20 5.99
N ARG A 163 6.07 12.56 7.02
CA ARG A 163 7.44 12.90 7.39
C ARG A 163 8.38 12.68 6.20
N ASP A 164 9.22 13.69 5.88
CA ASP A 164 10.14 13.64 4.74
C ASP A 164 9.48 13.36 3.38
N ALA A 165 8.17 13.61 3.23
CA ALA A 165 7.46 13.60 1.95
C ALA A 165 7.74 14.94 1.23
N PHE A 166 8.93 15.10 0.67
CA PHE A 166 9.47 16.39 0.21
C PHE A 166 8.64 17.06 -0.90
N SER A 167 7.91 16.29 -1.68
CA SER A 167 7.08 16.78 -2.80
C SER A 167 5.62 17.00 -2.44
N PHE A 168 5.19 16.63 -1.22
CA PHE A 168 3.80 16.74 -0.83
C PHE A 168 3.38 18.22 -0.68
N GLU A 169 2.36 18.62 -1.44
CA GLU A 169 1.77 19.97 -1.45
C GLU A 169 0.22 19.92 -1.42
N GLY A 170 -0.35 18.75 -1.04
CA GLY A 170 -1.78 18.52 -1.03
C GLY A 170 -2.53 19.39 -0.01
N ASP A 171 -3.73 19.85 -0.38
CA ASP A 171 -4.64 20.55 0.53
C ASP A 171 -5.35 19.53 1.44
N VAL A 172 -5.22 19.71 2.75
CA VAL A 172 -5.86 18.89 3.80
C VAL A 172 -6.66 19.75 4.79
N ALA A 173 -6.97 21.00 4.42
CA ALA A 173 -7.64 21.95 5.31
C ALA A 173 -9.05 21.49 5.72
N GLU A 174 -9.73 20.75 4.86
CA GLU A 174 -11.08 20.23 5.10
C GLU A 174 -11.11 18.88 5.83
N TRP A 175 -9.96 18.32 6.22
CA TRP A 175 -9.92 17.04 6.93
C TRP A 175 -10.51 17.16 8.36
N ASP A 176 -11.52 16.36 8.67
CA ASP A 176 -12.00 16.21 10.05
C ASP A 176 -11.05 15.32 10.86
N THR A 177 -10.15 15.96 11.58
CA THR A 177 -9.16 15.28 12.44
C THR A 177 -9.61 15.18 13.91
N SER A 178 -10.88 15.40 14.21
CA SER A 178 -11.41 15.42 15.59
C SER A 178 -11.23 14.09 16.34
N ALA A 179 -11.17 12.95 15.62
CA ALA A 179 -10.91 11.63 16.19
C ALA A 179 -9.42 11.30 16.36
N VAL A 180 -8.51 12.11 15.79
CA VAL A 180 -7.07 11.83 15.83
C VAL A 180 -6.52 12.03 17.24
N THR A 181 -5.87 11.00 17.77
CA THR A 181 -5.22 11.03 19.07
C THR A 181 -3.71 11.11 19.03
N ASN A 182 -3.11 10.82 17.87
CA ASN A 182 -1.67 10.93 17.65
C ASN A 182 -1.37 11.44 16.23
N MET A 183 -0.79 12.63 16.14
CA MET A 183 -0.25 13.23 14.91
C MET A 183 1.20 13.71 15.07
N GLU A 184 1.98 13.03 15.94
CA GLU A 184 3.39 13.35 16.16
C GLU A 184 4.15 13.43 14.84
N SER A 185 4.85 14.55 14.59
CA SER A 185 5.69 14.77 13.40
C SER A 185 5.00 14.44 12.06
N ALA A 186 3.67 14.59 11.99
CA ALA A 186 2.89 14.16 10.82
C ALA A 186 3.34 14.83 9.51
N PHE A 187 3.87 16.06 9.57
CA PHE A 187 4.34 16.84 8.41
C PHE A 187 5.80 17.27 8.54
N ASP A 188 6.57 16.68 9.48
CA ASP A 188 7.99 17.04 9.68
C ASP A 188 8.79 16.74 8.41
N GLY A 189 9.52 17.72 7.88
CA GLY A 189 10.26 17.58 6.62
C GLY A 189 9.43 17.61 5.33
N ALA A 190 8.10 17.78 5.38
CA ALA A 190 7.26 18.00 4.20
C ALA A 190 7.47 19.42 3.65
N LEU A 191 8.53 19.63 2.86
CA LEU A 191 9.06 20.96 2.53
C LEU A 191 8.13 21.83 1.67
N ARG A 192 7.19 21.24 0.95
CA ARG A 192 6.24 21.95 0.08
C ARG A 192 4.85 22.11 0.70
N PHE A 193 4.61 21.45 1.82
CA PHE A 193 3.36 21.58 2.56
C PHE A 193 3.26 22.95 3.24
N SER A 194 2.15 23.69 3.03
CA SER A 194 1.94 25.07 3.53
C SER A 194 0.50 25.35 3.95
#